data_100ba9b080ebdcb46648575d5139c840
#
_entry.id   100ba9b080ebdcb46648575d5139c840
#
_cell.length_a   1.000
_cell.length_b   1.000
_cell.length_c   1.000
_cell.angle_alpha   90.00
_cell.angle_beta   90.00
_cell.angle_gamma   90.00
#
_symmetry.space_group_name_H-M   'P 1'
#
loop_
_entity.id
_entity.type
_entity.pdbx_description
1 polymer ?
#
loop_
_entity_poly.entity_id
_entity_poly.type
_entity_poly.pdbx_seq_one_letter_code
_entity_poly.pdbx_strand_id
1 'polypeptide(L)'
;MKSIKLNALAFMGIRVLNIIFPILTGTYVARVLDRTDYGYFNSVDTILSFFLPFATYGVYNYGLRAISNVKDNKKELNKVFSSLFYLCVACTIITTLVYVFSYPLFFTANPIIKKIYLVMGVQLVAQIFSIEWVNEALENYSFLFYKTAFIRVLMLVSIFLFVKNEHDIVVYTLVMSLSTLINYLISYFWIKRDIKFVKVSLSEFKPLFLPLTAMLIFANANMLFTFLDRLFLVKTGIDVNVSYYTIAQRIVTVIAGVVTGAIGVSVPRLSYYLGKGKKEEYVNLVNRGSRIFNFFIIPLSIGLMILGPQAILVYGSEKYIGGGILTSLFAVRTIILALDTILGSQILFTNGYERRITLYTVFAGILNLILDSLLYFYDIYTPEYYLITTMLSETFLLILYILFINKRKLINLRHILKYTLRYSLFSSTFILIYFLVNFIYPVQMVINLPLFINMFIIMALSALSYIGLLVWTKDSIFYEFLGHFISLKKRVIK
;
A
#
# COMPACT_ATOMS: atom_id res chain seq x y z
N MET A 1 25.74 13.89 -16.13
CA MET A 1 24.31 13.63 -15.82
C MET A 1 24.11 12.11 -15.79
N LYS A 2 23.55 11.57 -14.70
CA LYS A 2 23.20 10.15 -14.63
C LYS A 2 22.12 9.87 -15.68
N SER A 3 22.18 8.70 -16.34
CA SER A 3 21.21 8.35 -17.39
C SER A 3 19.80 8.27 -16.81
N ILE A 4 18.86 9.09 -17.30
CA ILE A 4 17.45 9.11 -16.89
C ILE A 4 16.84 7.71 -17.04
N LYS A 5 17.22 6.96 -18.10
CA LYS A 5 16.75 5.59 -18.33
C LYS A 5 17.19 4.64 -17.21
N LEU A 6 18.47 4.73 -16.78
CA LEU A 6 19.00 3.88 -15.72
C LEU A 6 18.34 4.17 -14.37
N ASN A 7 18.12 5.45 -14.05
CA ASN A 7 17.41 5.88 -12.84
C ASN A 7 15.98 5.37 -12.83
N ALA A 8 15.27 5.45 -13.96
CA ALA A 8 13.89 4.94 -14.07
C ALA A 8 13.83 3.41 -13.87
N LEU A 9 14.77 2.66 -14.47
CA LEU A 9 14.87 1.21 -14.28
C LEU A 9 15.19 0.84 -12.83
N ALA A 10 16.12 1.55 -12.19
CA ALA A 10 16.45 1.33 -10.79
C ALA A 10 15.26 1.61 -9.87
N PHE A 11 14.52 2.70 -10.11
CA PHE A 11 13.30 3.03 -9.36
C PHE A 11 12.21 1.97 -9.52
N MET A 12 11.98 1.49 -10.76
CA MET A 12 11.06 0.37 -11.00
C MET A 12 11.52 -0.90 -10.30
N GLY A 13 12.82 -1.21 -10.33
CA GLY A 13 13.40 -2.35 -9.63
C GLY A 13 13.16 -2.31 -8.13
N ILE A 14 13.30 -1.15 -7.47
CA ILE A 14 12.99 -0.97 -6.05
C ILE A 14 11.51 -1.28 -5.78
N ARG A 15 10.59 -0.81 -6.63
CA ARG A 15 9.15 -1.10 -6.48
C ARG A 15 8.84 -2.59 -6.60
N VAL A 16 9.44 -3.26 -7.58
CA VAL A 16 9.31 -4.71 -7.76
C VAL A 16 9.83 -5.48 -6.54
N LEU A 17 11.02 -5.12 -6.03
CA LEU A 17 11.56 -5.71 -4.81
C LEU A 17 10.62 -5.51 -3.60
N ASN A 18 10.05 -4.33 -3.44
CA ASN A 18 9.12 -4.04 -2.34
C ASN A 18 7.80 -4.81 -2.43
N ILE A 19 7.45 -5.37 -3.59
CA ILE A 19 6.30 -6.26 -3.78
C ILE A 19 6.70 -7.72 -3.55
N ILE A 20 7.78 -8.19 -4.19
CA ILE A 20 8.16 -9.61 -4.19
C ILE A 20 8.64 -10.06 -2.81
N PHE A 21 9.48 -9.28 -2.13
CA PHE A 21 10.08 -9.71 -0.86
C PHE A 21 9.04 -9.92 0.27
N PRO A 22 8.05 -9.04 0.49
CA PRO A 22 6.99 -9.30 1.46
C PRO A 22 6.14 -10.52 1.16
N ILE A 23 6.01 -10.90 -0.12
CA ILE A 23 5.32 -12.15 -0.48
C ILE A 23 6.16 -13.34 -0.02
N LEU A 24 7.42 -13.40 -0.42
CA LEU A 24 8.31 -14.52 -0.11
C LEU A 24 8.49 -14.69 1.41
N THR A 25 8.86 -13.60 2.10
CA THR A 25 9.06 -13.63 3.55
C THR A 25 7.76 -13.89 4.30
N GLY A 26 6.66 -13.23 3.90
CA GLY A 26 5.37 -13.36 4.57
C GLY A 26 4.77 -14.75 4.43
N THR A 27 4.84 -15.36 3.25
CA THR A 27 4.38 -16.74 3.02
C THR A 27 5.18 -17.75 3.85
N TYR A 28 6.51 -17.61 3.90
CA TYR A 28 7.36 -18.47 4.71
C TYR A 28 7.03 -18.34 6.20
N VAL A 29 7.03 -17.12 6.71
CA VAL A 29 6.83 -16.81 8.13
C VAL A 29 5.43 -17.22 8.61
N ALA A 30 4.39 -16.97 7.81
CA ALA A 30 3.03 -17.40 8.14
C ALA A 30 2.87 -18.92 8.24
N ARG A 31 3.71 -19.69 7.53
CA ARG A 31 3.70 -21.18 7.59
C ARG A 31 4.52 -21.72 8.76
N VAL A 32 5.67 -21.11 9.06
CA VAL A 32 6.58 -21.58 10.09
C VAL A 32 6.09 -21.20 11.48
N LEU A 33 5.79 -19.92 11.71
CA LEU A 33 5.47 -19.41 13.03
C LEU A 33 4.07 -19.85 13.51
N ASP A 34 3.92 -19.92 14.83
CA ASP A 34 2.60 -20.09 15.45
C ASP A 34 1.69 -18.91 15.10
N ARG A 35 0.41 -19.20 14.92
CA ARG A 35 -0.62 -18.24 14.54
C ARG A 35 -0.79 -17.13 15.56
N THR A 36 -0.71 -17.43 16.84
CA THR A 36 -0.87 -16.48 17.95
C THR A 36 0.37 -15.61 18.07
N ASP A 37 1.57 -16.20 18.01
CA ASP A 37 2.84 -15.47 18.05
C ASP A 37 2.96 -14.50 16.87
N TYR A 38 2.54 -14.92 15.69
CA TYR A 38 2.49 -14.01 14.53
C TYR A 38 1.40 -12.93 14.70
N GLY A 39 0.34 -13.23 15.46
CA GLY A 39 -0.65 -12.27 15.92
C GLY A 39 -0.02 -11.17 16.78
N TYR A 40 0.78 -11.54 17.76
CA TYR A 40 1.52 -10.59 18.59
C TYR A 40 2.39 -9.65 17.78
N PHE A 41 3.12 -10.20 16.80
CA PHE A 41 3.93 -9.39 15.88
C PHE A 41 3.06 -8.39 15.10
N ASN A 42 1.95 -8.83 14.50
CA ASN A 42 1.07 -7.96 13.70
C ASN A 42 0.37 -6.89 14.56
N SER A 43 0.04 -7.22 15.81
CA SER A 43 -0.51 -6.27 16.79
C SER A 43 0.50 -5.17 17.11
N VAL A 44 1.74 -5.55 17.43
CA VAL A 44 2.81 -4.60 17.70
C VAL A 44 3.19 -3.79 16.46
N ASP A 45 3.25 -4.41 15.27
CA ASP A 45 3.50 -3.73 13.99
C ASP A 45 2.43 -2.67 13.70
N THR A 46 1.18 -2.95 14.08
CA THR A 46 0.08 -1.97 13.97
C THR A 46 0.38 -0.74 14.83
N ILE A 47 0.76 -0.92 16.09
CA ILE A 47 1.09 0.19 16.98
C ILE A 47 2.34 0.93 16.50
N LEU A 48 3.40 0.22 16.11
CA LEU A 48 4.60 0.81 15.53
C LEU A 48 4.27 1.69 14.31
N SER A 49 3.44 1.17 13.40
CA SER A 49 3.02 1.88 12.18
C SER A 49 2.30 3.20 12.46
N PHE A 50 1.62 3.30 13.62
CA PHE A 50 1.04 4.56 14.07
C PHE A 50 2.10 5.60 14.44
N PHE A 51 3.17 5.18 15.10
CA PHE A 51 4.21 6.08 15.58
C PHE A 51 5.19 6.52 14.48
N LEU A 52 5.41 5.70 13.45
CA LEU A 52 6.38 5.99 12.38
C LEU A 52 6.19 7.36 11.67
N PRO A 53 4.97 7.80 11.31
CA PRO A 53 4.75 9.12 10.71
C PRO A 53 5.17 10.28 11.62
N PHE A 54 4.96 10.15 12.92
CA PHE A 54 5.34 11.18 13.90
C PHE A 54 6.86 11.25 14.09
N ALA A 55 7.57 10.12 14.00
CA ALA A 55 9.02 10.09 14.05
C ALA A 55 9.66 10.83 12.87
N THR A 56 9.09 10.67 11.66
CA THR A 56 9.60 11.34 10.46
C THR A 56 9.00 12.73 10.21
N TYR A 57 7.89 13.06 10.86
CA TYR A 57 7.20 14.36 10.87
C TYR A 57 7.02 15.01 9.48
N GLY A 58 6.71 14.23 8.46
CA GLY A 58 6.50 14.72 7.09
C GLY A 58 7.79 15.15 6.35
N VAL A 59 8.95 14.95 6.96
CA VAL A 59 10.26 15.35 6.41
C VAL A 59 10.52 14.70 5.05
N TYR A 60 10.07 13.47 4.81
CA TYR A 60 10.33 12.77 3.56
C TYR A 60 9.86 13.57 2.32
N ASN A 61 8.58 13.91 2.25
CA ASN A 61 8.01 14.60 1.08
C ASN A 61 8.47 16.05 0.97
N TYR A 62 8.56 16.75 2.11
CA TYR A 62 9.05 18.14 2.15
C TYR A 62 10.53 18.21 1.81
N GLY A 63 11.36 17.35 2.42
CA GLY A 63 12.81 17.31 2.26
C GLY A 63 13.22 16.93 0.83
N LEU A 64 12.53 15.97 0.21
CA LEU A 64 12.74 15.63 -1.21
C LEU A 64 12.66 16.87 -2.09
N ARG A 65 11.62 17.70 -1.93
CA ARG A 65 11.44 18.94 -2.69
C ARG A 65 12.47 20.01 -2.31
N ALA A 66 12.70 20.20 -1.00
CA ALA A 66 13.61 21.23 -0.49
C ALA A 66 15.06 20.99 -0.95
N ILE A 67 15.55 19.75 -0.86
CA ILE A 67 16.90 19.39 -1.34
C ILE A 67 17.00 19.49 -2.86
N SER A 68 15.99 19.03 -3.61
CA SER A 68 16.00 19.13 -5.08
C SER A 68 16.15 20.56 -5.56
N ASN A 69 15.56 21.52 -4.85
CA ASN A 69 15.64 22.96 -5.20
C ASN A 69 17.02 23.58 -4.94
N VAL A 70 17.80 23.02 -3.99
CA VAL A 70 19.11 23.60 -3.58
C VAL A 70 20.29 22.68 -3.91
N LYS A 71 20.08 21.59 -4.68
CA LYS A 71 21.10 20.56 -4.93
C LYS A 71 22.39 21.10 -5.54
N ASP A 72 22.32 22.20 -6.31
CA ASP A 72 23.46 22.82 -6.98
C ASP A 72 24.22 23.81 -6.08
N ASN A 73 23.64 24.22 -4.94
CA ASN A 73 24.27 25.12 -3.96
C ASN A 73 24.66 24.36 -2.69
N LYS A 74 25.92 23.97 -2.59
CA LYS A 74 26.43 23.11 -1.51
C LYS A 74 26.25 23.70 -0.10
N LYS A 75 26.29 25.04 0.03
CA LYS A 75 26.11 25.73 1.32
C LYS A 75 24.64 25.65 1.77
N GLU A 76 23.72 25.98 0.89
CA GLU A 76 22.27 25.87 1.16
C GLU A 76 21.83 24.43 1.36
N LEU A 77 22.35 23.48 0.56
CA LEU A 77 22.08 22.04 0.70
C LEU A 77 22.46 21.55 2.09
N ASN A 78 23.67 21.88 2.58
CA ASN A 78 24.11 21.50 3.93
C ASN A 78 23.21 22.10 5.02
N LYS A 79 22.75 23.34 4.83
CA LYS A 79 21.87 24.05 5.77
C LYS A 79 20.48 23.40 5.83
N VAL A 80 19.85 23.21 4.68
CA VAL A 80 18.51 22.56 4.56
C VAL A 80 18.55 21.13 5.10
N PHE A 81 19.58 20.37 4.73
CA PHE A 81 19.77 19.02 5.25
C PHE A 81 19.89 19.00 6.77
N SER A 82 20.76 19.85 7.33
CA SER A 82 21.00 19.90 8.78
C SER A 82 19.73 20.29 9.55
N SER A 83 18.97 21.27 9.06
CA SER A 83 17.72 21.70 9.69
C SER A 83 16.69 20.56 9.74
N LEU A 84 16.46 19.87 8.61
CA LEU A 84 15.49 18.78 8.54
C LEU A 84 15.96 17.56 9.33
N PHE A 85 17.26 17.25 9.30
CA PHE A 85 17.83 16.14 10.03
C PHE A 85 17.69 16.33 11.55
N TYR A 86 18.08 17.51 12.10
CA TYR A 86 17.96 17.77 13.54
C TYR A 86 16.50 17.74 14.01
N LEU A 87 15.57 18.26 13.19
CA LEU A 87 14.15 18.17 13.49
C LEU A 87 13.68 16.71 13.49
N CYS A 88 14.09 15.89 12.52
CA CYS A 88 13.76 14.49 12.47
C CYS A 88 14.32 13.74 13.70
N VAL A 89 15.56 14.03 14.13
CA VAL A 89 16.17 13.47 15.36
C VAL A 89 15.32 13.80 16.58
N ALA A 90 14.96 15.09 16.75
CA ALA A 90 14.15 15.51 17.89
C ALA A 90 12.78 14.83 17.92
N CYS A 91 12.07 14.81 16.77
CA CYS A 91 10.77 14.13 16.65
C CYS A 91 10.90 12.63 16.91
N THR A 92 11.94 11.98 16.38
CA THR A 92 12.16 10.54 16.58
C THR A 92 12.42 10.22 18.05
N ILE A 93 13.24 11.01 18.75
CA ILE A 93 13.50 10.80 20.18
C ILE A 93 12.20 10.92 20.98
N ILE A 94 11.44 12.01 20.77
CA ILE A 94 10.16 12.22 21.47
C ILE A 94 9.19 11.07 21.17
N THR A 95 9.04 10.71 19.90
CA THR A 95 8.14 9.64 19.49
C THR A 95 8.55 8.29 20.06
N THR A 96 9.85 7.99 20.10
CA THR A 96 10.37 6.75 20.67
C THR A 96 10.11 6.67 22.18
N LEU A 97 10.30 7.78 22.92
CA LEU A 97 9.96 7.85 24.32
C LEU A 97 8.48 7.60 24.56
N VAL A 98 7.62 8.31 23.82
CA VAL A 98 6.15 8.12 23.91
C VAL A 98 5.78 6.67 23.56
N TYR A 99 6.37 6.08 22.53
CA TYR A 99 6.16 4.68 22.16
C TYR A 99 6.51 3.75 23.31
N VAL A 100 7.69 3.85 23.90
CA VAL A 100 8.13 2.96 24.99
C VAL A 100 7.19 3.05 26.20
N PHE A 101 6.76 4.25 26.57
CA PHE A 101 5.86 4.45 27.71
C PHE A 101 4.39 4.11 27.39
N SER A 102 4.01 4.00 26.12
CA SER A 102 2.63 3.69 25.72
C SER A 102 2.31 2.19 25.75
N TYR A 103 3.27 1.29 26.00
CA TYR A 103 3.04 -0.16 26.04
C TYR A 103 1.80 -0.57 26.88
N PRO A 104 1.63 -0.12 28.14
CA PRO A 104 0.51 -0.53 28.98
C PRO A 104 -0.85 0.02 28.52
N LEU A 105 -0.86 0.98 27.59
CA LEU A 105 -2.11 1.50 27.00
C LEU A 105 -2.71 0.55 25.95
N PHE A 106 -1.86 -0.31 25.36
CA PHE A 106 -2.24 -1.18 24.25
C PHE A 106 -2.23 -2.65 24.63
N PHE A 107 -1.33 -3.07 25.52
CA PHE A 107 -1.11 -4.47 25.83
C PHE A 107 -1.13 -4.75 27.33
N THR A 108 -1.62 -5.92 27.68
CA THR A 108 -1.50 -6.51 29.01
C THR A 108 -0.07 -7.03 29.22
N ALA A 109 0.26 -7.43 30.46
CA ALA A 109 1.59 -7.91 30.83
C ALA A 109 1.90 -9.30 30.21
N ASN A 110 2.21 -9.32 28.91
CA ASN A 110 2.68 -10.50 28.18
C ASN A 110 4.17 -10.35 27.88
N PRO A 111 5.04 -11.27 28.35
CA PRO A 111 6.49 -11.15 28.19
C PRO A 111 6.95 -11.25 26.74
N ILE A 112 6.25 -12.01 25.88
CA ILE A 112 6.58 -12.17 24.46
C ILE A 112 6.24 -10.89 23.72
N ILE A 113 5.02 -10.34 23.91
CA ILE A 113 4.60 -9.07 23.30
C ILE A 113 5.55 -7.94 23.71
N LYS A 114 5.94 -7.89 24.99
CA LYS A 114 6.87 -6.87 25.48
C LYS A 114 8.24 -6.95 24.80
N LYS A 115 8.78 -8.16 24.59
CA LYS A 115 10.03 -8.35 23.85
C LYS A 115 9.89 -7.87 22.40
N ILE A 116 8.82 -8.28 21.70
CA ILE A 116 8.52 -7.86 20.33
C ILE A 116 8.43 -6.33 20.28
N TYR A 117 7.69 -5.72 21.21
CA TYR A 117 7.49 -4.26 21.29
C TYR A 117 8.81 -3.50 21.42
N LEU A 118 9.68 -3.90 22.34
CA LEU A 118 10.97 -3.26 22.54
C LEU A 118 11.91 -3.45 21.34
N VAL A 119 11.95 -4.66 20.76
CA VAL A 119 12.77 -4.93 19.56
C VAL A 119 12.26 -4.12 18.36
N MET A 120 10.96 -4.00 18.17
CA MET A 120 10.39 -3.15 17.13
C MET A 120 10.67 -1.66 17.35
N GLY A 121 10.83 -1.21 18.59
CA GLY A 121 11.28 0.16 18.90
C GLY A 121 12.58 0.55 18.23
N VAL A 122 13.46 -0.42 17.91
CA VAL A 122 14.68 -0.20 17.11
C VAL A 122 14.36 0.39 15.75
N GLN A 123 13.21 0.05 15.15
CA GLN A 123 12.79 0.62 13.86
C GLN A 123 12.40 2.11 13.96
N LEU A 124 11.89 2.56 15.13
CA LEU A 124 11.69 3.99 15.39
C LEU A 124 13.04 4.71 15.51
N VAL A 125 13.97 4.16 16.31
CA VAL A 125 15.32 4.74 16.42
C VAL A 125 16.01 4.79 15.05
N ALA A 126 15.80 3.78 14.22
CA ALA A 126 16.35 3.73 12.86
C ALA A 126 15.85 4.90 11.97
N GLN A 127 14.67 5.51 12.28
CA GLN A 127 14.17 6.66 11.53
C GLN A 127 15.10 7.88 11.61
N ILE A 128 15.96 8.00 12.62
CA ILE A 128 17.00 9.03 12.68
C ILE A 128 17.86 9.00 11.41
N PHE A 129 18.15 7.81 10.90
CA PHE A 129 19.01 7.59 9.73
C PHE A 129 18.22 7.45 8.43
N SER A 130 16.89 7.62 8.45
CA SER A 130 16.01 7.52 7.29
C SER A 130 16.12 8.77 6.40
N ILE A 131 17.21 8.85 5.65
CA ILE A 131 17.53 9.96 4.76
C ILE A 131 17.42 9.60 3.26
N GLU A 132 16.56 8.63 2.96
CA GLU A 132 16.31 8.18 1.57
C GLU A 132 15.84 9.34 0.67
N TRP A 133 15.06 10.27 1.23
CA TRP A 133 14.60 11.48 0.54
C TRP A 133 15.76 12.35 0.00
N VAL A 134 16.93 12.33 0.64
CA VAL A 134 18.13 13.02 0.14
C VAL A 134 18.72 12.29 -1.06
N ASN A 135 18.84 10.94 -0.95
CA ASN A 135 19.34 10.13 -2.05
C ASN A 135 18.46 10.24 -3.30
N GLU A 136 17.14 10.28 -3.11
CA GLU A 136 16.18 10.46 -4.20
C GLU A 136 16.27 11.86 -4.82
N ALA A 137 16.37 12.92 -3.99
CA ALA A 137 16.55 14.30 -4.46
C ALA A 137 17.84 14.48 -5.27
N LEU A 138 18.91 13.76 -4.91
CA LEU A 138 20.19 13.73 -5.62
C LEU A 138 20.23 12.68 -6.76
N GLU A 139 19.10 12.07 -7.07
CA GLU A 139 18.97 11.09 -8.16
C GLU A 139 19.90 9.86 -8.00
N ASN A 140 20.17 9.41 -6.77
CA ASN A 140 21.01 8.27 -6.45
C ASN A 140 20.25 6.92 -6.54
N TYR A 141 19.35 6.76 -7.51
CA TYR A 141 18.45 5.58 -7.60
C TYR A 141 19.19 4.26 -7.80
N SER A 142 20.31 4.26 -8.53
CA SER A 142 21.13 3.03 -8.69
C SER A 142 21.69 2.57 -7.34
N PHE A 143 22.23 3.48 -6.53
CA PHE A 143 22.69 3.16 -5.18
C PHE A 143 21.54 2.62 -4.32
N LEU A 144 20.39 3.29 -4.32
CA LEU A 144 19.21 2.86 -3.58
C LEU A 144 18.76 1.44 -3.99
N PHE A 145 18.78 1.15 -5.30
CA PHE A 145 18.41 -0.17 -5.82
C PHE A 145 19.35 -1.26 -5.32
N TYR A 146 20.66 -1.12 -5.55
CA TYR A 146 21.64 -2.16 -5.17
C TYR A 146 21.68 -2.36 -3.64
N LYS A 147 21.67 -1.27 -2.88
CA LYS A 147 21.61 -1.33 -1.42
C LYS A 147 20.35 -2.07 -0.94
N THR A 148 19.18 -1.66 -1.43
CA THR A 148 17.90 -2.27 -1.03
C THR A 148 17.83 -3.73 -1.42
N ALA A 149 18.27 -4.09 -2.64
CA ALA A 149 18.31 -5.48 -3.09
C ALA A 149 19.23 -6.33 -2.18
N PHE A 150 20.43 -5.84 -1.87
CA PHE A 150 21.38 -6.52 -1.00
C PHE A 150 20.79 -6.77 0.40
N ILE A 151 20.22 -5.73 1.04
CA ILE A 151 19.64 -5.86 2.38
C ILE A 151 18.42 -6.79 2.37
N ARG A 152 17.57 -6.73 1.34
CA ARG A 152 16.42 -7.64 1.20
C ARG A 152 16.87 -9.10 1.08
N VAL A 153 17.87 -9.38 0.25
CA VAL A 153 18.43 -10.73 0.12
C VAL A 153 19.02 -11.20 1.45
N LEU A 154 19.82 -10.35 2.11
CA LEU A 154 20.39 -10.67 3.42
C LEU A 154 19.30 -10.97 4.46
N MET A 155 18.25 -10.15 4.51
CA MET A 155 17.10 -10.35 5.39
C MET A 155 16.41 -11.68 5.09
N LEU A 156 16.15 -12.01 3.82
CA LEU A 156 15.51 -13.27 3.41
C LEU A 156 16.35 -14.48 3.83
N VAL A 157 17.64 -14.44 3.55
CA VAL A 157 18.59 -15.49 3.95
C VAL A 157 18.61 -15.63 5.47
N SER A 158 18.66 -14.52 6.22
CA SER A 158 18.64 -14.54 7.69
C SER A 158 17.34 -15.14 8.23
N ILE A 159 16.18 -14.81 7.64
CA ILE A 159 14.89 -15.41 8.02
C ILE A 159 14.93 -16.92 7.82
N PHE A 160 15.38 -17.41 6.64
CA PHE A 160 15.45 -18.86 6.37
C PHE A 160 16.46 -19.60 7.25
N LEU A 161 17.53 -18.94 7.69
CA LEU A 161 18.54 -19.55 8.55
C LEU A 161 18.14 -19.62 10.01
N PHE A 162 17.50 -18.55 10.53
CA PHE A 162 17.30 -18.36 11.97
C PHE A 162 15.83 -18.54 12.41
N VAL A 163 14.84 -18.47 11.51
CA VAL A 163 13.42 -18.63 11.86
C VAL A 163 12.97 -20.00 11.36
N LYS A 164 13.05 -21.01 12.23
CA LYS A 164 12.75 -22.41 11.88
C LYS A 164 11.65 -23.04 12.75
N ASN A 165 11.45 -22.52 13.95
CA ASN A 165 10.51 -23.04 14.91
C ASN A 165 9.29 -22.13 15.05
N GLU A 166 8.20 -22.68 15.53
CA GLU A 166 6.93 -21.99 15.70
C GLU A 166 7.03 -20.75 16.61
N HIS A 167 7.94 -20.78 17.59
CA HIS A 167 8.13 -19.71 18.59
C HIS A 167 9.29 -18.76 18.29
N ASP A 168 9.89 -18.81 17.10
CA ASP A 168 11.01 -17.93 16.70
C ASP A 168 10.56 -16.49 16.35
N ILE A 169 9.41 -16.04 16.86
CA ILE A 169 8.84 -14.73 16.55
C ILE A 169 9.75 -13.56 16.98
N VAL A 170 10.43 -13.67 18.11
CA VAL A 170 11.36 -12.63 18.58
C VAL A 170 12.58 -12.56 17.65
N VAL A 171 13.08 -13.71 17.18
CA VAL A 171 14.18 -13.78 16.20
C VAL A 171 13.76 -13.14 14.88
N TYR A 172 12.56 -13.47 14.38
CA TYR A 172 11.99 -12.83 13.19
C TYR A 172 11.92 -11.30 13.34
N THR A 173 11.38 -10.83 14.47
CA THR A 173 11.27 -9.40 14.78
C THR A 173 12.64 -8.72 14.79
N LEU A 174 13.65 -9.39 15.35
CA LEU A 174 15.02 -8.89 15.45
C LEU A 174 15.66 -8.77 14.06
N VAL A 175 15.52 -9.79 13.21
CA VAL A 175 16.00 -9.76 11.81
C VAL A 175 15.35 -8.61 11.03
N MET A 176 14.04 -8.41 11.16
CA MET A 176 13.32 -7.30 10.50
C MET A 176 13.81 -5.93 10.97
N SER A 177 13.95 -5.76 12.29
CA SER A 177 14.34 -4.48 12.89
C SER A 177 15.80 -4.12 12.59
N LEU A 178 16.71 -5.09 12.69
CA LEU A 178 18.12 -4.89 12.33
C LEU A 178 18.30 -4.63 10.84
N SER A 179 17.59 -5.36 9.97
CA SER A 179 17.62 -5.11 8.53
C SER A 179 17.19 -3.68 8.18
N THR A 180 16.15 -3.16 8.85
CA THR A 180 15.70 -1.78 8.68
C THR A 180 16.78 -0.78 9.16
N LEU A 181 17.35 -1.00 10.32
CA LEU A 181 18.42 -0.15 10.86
C LEU A 181 19.64 -0.12 9.94
N ILE A 182 20.13 -1.29 9.51
CA ILE A 182 21.29 -1.39 8.60
C ILE A 182 21.01 -0.72 7.27
N ASN A 183 19.79 -0.91 6.72
CA ASN A 183 19.36 -0.26 5.49
C ASN A 183 19.48 1.27 5.56
N TYR A 184 19.03 1.88 6.64
CA TYR A 184 19.10 3.34 6.82
C TYR A 184 20.52 3.83 7.18
N LEU A 185 21.27 3.07 7.99
CA LEU A 185 22.66 3.40 8.30
C LEU A 185 23.53 3.46 7.04
N ILE A 186 23.38 2.49 6.12
CA ILE A 186 24.14 2.52 4.85
C ILE A 186 23.83 3.78 4.05
N SER A 187 22.55 4.20 3.96
CA SER A 187 22.18 5.45 3.30
C SER A 187 22.77 6.68 4.00
N TYR A 188 22.74 6.69 5.34
CA TYR A 188 23.31 7.78 6.13
C TYR A 188 24.82 7.93 5.87
N PHE A 189 25.60 6.86 5.98
CA PHE A 189 27.05 6.92 5.72
C PHE A 189 27.36 7.25 4.26
N TRP A 190 26.54 6.84 3.30
CA TRP A 190 26.71 7.22 1.89
C TRP A 190 26.59 8.72 1.69
N ILE A 191 25.51 9.34 2.20
CA ILE A 191 25.26 10.78 2.06
C ILE A 191 26.26 11.62 2.85
N LYS A 192 26.73 11.13 3.99
CA LYS A 192 27.68 11.81 4.85
C LYS A 192 29.03 12.11 4.18
N ARG A 193 29.35 11.44 3.07
CA ARG A 193 30.56 11.72 2.27
C ARG A 193 30.48 13.08 1.58
N ASP A 194 29.29 13.50 1.15
CA ASP A 194 29.08 14.66 0.28
C ASP A 194 28.46 15.84 1.03
N ILE A 195 27.68 15.57 2.10
CA ILE A 195 26.93 16.57 2.86
C ILE A 195 27.51 16.69 4.27
N LYS A 196 27.77 17.94 4.68
CA LYS A 196 28.31 18.28 6.02
C LYS A 196 27.21 18.85 6.91
N PHE A 197 27.24 18.50 8.20
CA PHE A 197 26.40 19.15 9.18
C PHE A 197 26.88 20.59 9.45
N VAL A 198 25.93 21.50 9.53
CA VAL A 198 26.16 22.91 9.91
C VAL A 198 25.30 23.25 11.11
N LYS A 199 25.74 24.21 11.90
CA LYS A 199 24.95 24.76 13.02
C LYS A 199 23.72 25.47 12.45
N VAL A 200 22.57 25.19 13.03
CA VAL A 200 21.26 25.77 12.64
C VAL A 200 20.69 26.49 13.86
N SER A 201 20.21 27.70 13.69
CA SER A 201 19.55 28.47 14.75
C SER A 201 18.15 27.92 15.04
N LEU A 202 17.70 28.03 16.29
CA LEU A 202 16.34 27.65 16.68
C LEU A 202 15.25 28.41 15.91
N SER A 203 15.53 29.65 15.52
CA SER A 203 14.62 30.48 14.70
C SER A 203 14.33 29.87 13.32
N GLU A 204 15.24 29.06 12.78
CA GLU A 204 15.11 28.44 11.45
C GLU A 204 14.15 27.23 11.44
N PHE A 205 13.83 26.65 12.60
CA PHE A 205 12.86 25.56 12.71
C PHE A 205 11.42 26.05 12.69
N LYS A 206 11.14 27.24 13.25
CA LYS A 206 9.77 27.78 13.34
C LYS A 206 9.01 27.78 12.01
N PRO A 207 9.59 28.24 10.88
CA PRO A 207 8.91 28.27 9.59
C PRO A 207 8.68 26.86 9.00
N LEU A 208 9.38 25.82 9.48
CA LEU A 208 9.26 24.45 8.98
C LEU A 208 8.05 23.71 9.59
N PHE A 209 7.59 24.08 10.79
CA PHE A 209 6.55 23.34 11.48
C PHE A 209 5.23 23.29 10.70
N LEU A 210 4.72 24.40 10.23
CA LEU A 210 3.43 24.46 9.53
C LEU A 210 3.44 23.65 8.21
N PRO A 211 4.44 23.81 7.31
CA PRO A 211 4.53 22.99 6.11
C PRO A 211 4.70 21.48 6.39
N LEU A 212 5.51 21.12 7.39
CA LEU A 212 5.75 19.72 7.73
C LEU A 212 4.52 19.07 8.36
N THR A 213 3.80 19.79 9.25
CA THR A 213 2.52 19.32 9.82
C THR A 213 1.48 19.09 8.70
N ALA A 214 1.39 20.02 7.74
CA ALA A 214 0.50 19.86 6.60
C ALA A 214 0.87 18.63 5.77
N MET A 215 2.16 18.38 5.53
CA MET A 215 2.65 17.18 4.83
C MET A 215 2.40 15.89 5.62
N LEU A 216 2.58 15.93 6.95
CA LEU A 216 2.27 14.81 7.84
C LEU A 216 0.80 14.40 7.73
N ILE A 217 -0.11 15.36 7.84
CA ILE A 217 -1.56 15.10 7.77
C ILE A 217 -1.94 14.60 6.36
N PHE A 218 -1.49 15.29 5.32
CA PHE A 218 -1.81 14.94 3.93
C PHE A 218 -1.31 13.55 3.55
N ALA A 219 -0.06 13.22 3.88
CA ALA A 219 0.54 11.94 3.53
C ALA A 219 -0.09 10.75 4.28
N ASN A 220 -0.68 11.00 5.47
CA ASN A 220 -1.18 9.93 6.33
C ASN A 220 -2.71 9.96 6.53
N ALA A 221 -3.45 10.79 5.79
CA ALA A 221 -4.91 10.86 5.90
C ALA A 221 -5.60 9.50 5.72
N ASN A 222 -5.06 8.64 4.88
CA ASN A 222 -5.57 7.28 4.64
C ASN A 222 -5.39 6.32 5.84
N MET A 223 -4.59 6.69 6.86
CA MET A 223 -4.50 5.90 8.10
C MET A 223 -5.83 5.89 8.88
N LEU A 224 -6.72 6.85 8.63
CA LEU A 224 -8.05 6.91 9.26
C LEU A 224 -9.00 5.78 8.81
N PHE A 225 -8.55 4.88 7.97
CA PHE A 225 -9.30 3.72 7.51
C PHE A 225 -8.68 2.43 8.07
N THR A 226 -8.04 1.65 7.26
CA THR A 226 -7.50 0.31 7.63
C THR A 226 -6.55 0.28 8.82
N PHE A 227 -5.95 1.40 9.21
CA PHE A 227 -5.16 1.45 10.43
C PHE A 227 -6.07 1.45 11.66
N LEU A 228 -7.18 2.23 11.65
CA LEU A 228 -8.13 2.27 12.77
C LEU A 228 -8.75 0.91 13.01
N ASP A 229 -9.18 0.20 11.95
CA ASP A 229 -9.70 -1.16 12.06
C ASP A 229 -8.73 -2.07 12.85
N ARG A 230 -7.44 -2.07 12.45
CA ARG A 230 -6.42 -2.87 13.14
C ARG A 230 -6.18 -2.40 14.59
N LEU A 231 -6.23 -1.09 14.83
CA LEU A 231 -6.06 -0.55 16.18
C LEU A 231 -7.18 -1.04 17.12
N PHE A 232 -8.43 -1.01 16.65
CA PHE A 232 -9.55 -1.56 17.42
C PHE A 232 -9.39 -3.06 17.62
N LEU A 233 -9.02 -3.82 16.60
CA LEU A 233 -8.75 -5.26 16.72
C LEU A 233 -7.63 -5.57 17.73
N VAL A 234 -6.56 -4.78 17.78
CA VAL A 234 -5.52 -4.90 18.83
C VAL A 234 -6.13 -4.69 20.23
N LYS A 235 -7.00 -3.70 20.38
CA LYS A 235 -7.67 -3.40 21.66
C LYS A 235 -8.59 -4.53 22.14
N THR A 236 -9.08 -5.38 21.26
CA THR A 236 -9.89 -6.55 21.66
C THR A 236 -9.06 -7.63 22.37
N GLY A 237 -7.74 -7.60 22.24
CA GLY A 237 -6.83 -8.63 22.77
C GLY A 237 -6.87 -9.95 22.02
N ILE A 238 -7.54 -10.01 20.84
CA ILE A 238 -7.63 -11.20 20.00
C ILE A 238 -6.62 -11.05 18.84
N ASP A 239 -5.34 -11.28 19.14
CA ASP A 239 -4.22 -11.04 18.21
C ASP A 239 -4.32 -11.83 16.90
N VAL A 240 -4.97 -13.00 16.91
CA VAL A 240 -5.23 -13.80 15.70
C VAL A 240 -6.09 -13.05 14.69
N ASN A 241 -7.07 -12.25 15.13
CA ASN A 241 -7.91 -11.43 14.26
C ASN A 241 -7.08 -10.35 13.55
N VAL A 242 -6.09 -9.77 14.24
CA VAL A 242 -5.15 -8.82 13.64
C VAL A 242 -4.31 -9.50 12.55
N SER A 243 -3.89 -10.77 12.77
CA SER A 243 -3.21 -11.56 11.75
C SER A 243 -4.08 -11.83 10.54
N TYR A 244 -5.32 -12.26 10.72
CA TYR A 244 -6.25 -12.49 9.61
C TYR A 244 -6.42 -11.22 8.77
N TYR A 245 -6.65 -10.08 9.44
CA TYR A 245 -6.80 -8.78 8.79
C TYR A 245 -5.54 -8.38 8.00
N THR A 246 -4.37 -8.46 8.64
CA THR A 246 -3.10 -8.05 8.05
C THR A 246 -2.70 -8.92 6.87
N ILE A 247 -2.86 -10.26 6.97
CA ILE A 247 -2.53 -11.20 5.90
C ILE A 247 -3.48 -11.01 4.72
N ALA A 248 -4.80 -10.94 4.96
CA ALA A 248 -5.79 -10.70 3.93
C ALA A 248 -5.53 -9.38 3.18
N GLN A 249 -5.28 -8.29 3.92
CA GLN A 249 -4.91 -7.00 3.36
C GLN A 249 -3.64 -7.10 2.51
N ARG A 250 -2.61 -7.79 2.98
CA ARG A 250 -1.32 -7.94 2.30
C ARG A 250 -1.47 -8.68 0.97
N ILE A 251 -2.19 -9.80 0.96
CA ILE A 251 -2.46 -10.58 -0.27
C ILE A 251 -3.08 -9.68 -1.34
N VAL A 252 -4.16 -8.98 -0.98
CA VAL A 252 -4.90 -8.14 -1.92
C VAL A 252 -4.07 -6.94 -2.37
N THR A 253 -3.38 -6.25 -1.45
CA THR A 253 -2.55 -5.08 -1.76
C THR A 253 -1.43 -5.42 -2.73
N VAL A 254 -0.80 -6.58 -2.59
CA VAL A 254 0.27 -7.03 -3.50
C VAL A 254 -0.28 -7.26 -4.90
N ILE A 255 -1.39 -7.98 -5.02
CA ILE A 255 -2.00 -8.33 -6.31
C ILE A 255 -2.54 -7.07 -7.01
N ALA A 256 -3.28 -6.23 -6.28
CA ALA A 256 -3.84 -4.99 -6.81
C ALA A 256 -2.78 -3.92 -7.08
N GLY A 257 -1.68 -3.91 -6.32
CA GLY A 257 -0.61 -2.91 -6.41
C GLY A 257 0.06 -2.85 -7.78
N VAL A 258 0.13 -3.97 -8.49
CA VAL A 258 0.65 -4.03 -9.86
C VAL A 258 -0.19 -3.16 -10.81
N VAL A 259 -1.51 -3.25 -10.69
CA VAL A 259 -2.44 -2.50 -11.56
C VAL A 259 -2.56 -1.04 -11.13
N THR A 260 -2.69 -0.79 -9.82
CA THR A 260 -2.85 0.57 -9.28
C THR A 260 -1.63 1.45 -9.49
N GLY A 261 -0.42 0.85 -9.48
CA GLY A 261 0.82 1.58 -9.77
C GLY A 261 0.87 2.20 -11.18
N ALA A 262 0.20 1.58 -12.15
CA ALA A 262 0.20 2.05 -13.53
C ALA A 262 -0.61 3.34 -13.73
N ILE A 263 -1.68 3.54 -12.96
CA ILE A 263 -2.57 4.70 -13.14
C ILE A 263 -1.90 6.03 -12.74
N GLY A 264 -1.00 5.99 -11.73
CA GLY A 264 -0.28 7.17 -11.27
C GLY A 264 0.59 7.85 -12.34
N VAL A 265 1.03 7.10 -13.35
CA VAL A 265 1.84 7.62 -14.47
C VAL A 265 1.05 8.63 -15.32
N SER A 266 -0.29 8.57 -15.32
CA SER A 266 -1.13 9.49 -16.10
C SER A 266 -1.26 10.89 -15.49
N VAL A 267 -1.11 11.03 -14.16
CA VAL A 267 -1.35 12.28 -13.41
C VAL A 267 -0.54 13.48 -13.94
N PRO A 268 0.79 13.39 -14.18
CA PRO A 268 1.55 14.52 -14.73
C PRO A 268 1.04 14.97 -16.10
N ARG A 269 0.64 14.03 -16.96
CA ARG A 269 0.12 14.34 -18.29
C ARG A 269 -1.26 14.99 -18.23
N LEU A 270 -2.12 14.54 -17.32
CA LEU A 270 -3.42 15.16 -17.05
C LEU A 270 -3.24 16.61 -16.57
N SER A 271 -2.35 16.84 -15.61
CA SER A 271 -2.01 18.19 -15.12
C SER A 271 -1.47 19.10 -16.24
N TYR A 272 -0.63 18.55 -17.13
CA TYR A 272 -0.13 19.29 -18.30
C TYR A 272 -1.25 19.75 -19.23
N TYR A 273 -2.22 18.85 -19.58
CA TYR A 273 -3.33 19.23 -20.44
C TYR A 273 -4.21 20.30 -19.83
N LEU A 274 -4.52 20.22 -18.52
CA LEU A 274 -5.25 21.26 -17.80
C LEU A 274 -4.49 22.59 -17.78
N GLY A 275 -3.20 22.58 -17.46
CA GLY A 275 -2.37 23.78 -17.44
C GLY A 275 -2.24 24.48 -18.81
N LYS A 276 -2.42 23.72 -19.92
CA LYS A 276 -2.45 24.27 -21.29
C LYS A 276 -3.87 24.60 -21.81
N GLY A 277 -4.90 24.48 -20.98
CA GLY A 277 -6.29 24.70 -21.38
C GLY A 277 -6.88 23.66 -22.34
N LYS A 278 -6.20 22.53 -22.54
CA LYS A 278 -6.59 21.44 -23.43
C LYS A 278 -7.59 20.51 -22.75
N LYS A 279 -8.81 21.02 -22.55
CA LYS A 279 -9.85 20.35 -21.78
C LYS A 279 -10.35 19.06 -22.44
N GLU A 280 -10.44 19.04 -23.76
CA GLU A 280 -10.90 17.85 -24.50
C GLU A 280 -9.90 16.71 -24.37
N GLU A 281 -8.60 16.95 -24.56
CA GLU A 281 -7.54 15.96 -24.41
C GLU A 281 -7.45 15.47 -22.96
N TYR A 282 -7.70 16.34 -21.98
CA TYR A 282 -7.80 15.95 -20.58
C TYR A 282 -8.94 14.97 -20.35
N VAL A 283 -10.16 15.30 -20.79
CA VAL A 283 -11.35 14.44 -20.62
C VAL A 283 -11.16 13.09 -21.33
N ASN A 284 -10.62 13.11 -22.55
CA ASN A 284 -10.33 11.89 -23.30
C ASN A 284 -9.30 11.01 -22.59
N LEU A 285 -8.25 11.61 -22.03
CA LEU A 285 -7.23 10.85 -21.29
C LEU A 285 -7.78 10.26 -19.99
N VAL A 286 -8.61 11.00 -19.23
CA VAL A 286 -9.28 10.47 -18.02
C VAL A 286 -10.22 9.32 -18.41
N ASN A 287 -11.06 9.49 -19.42
CA ASN A 287 -12.01 8.46 -19.84
C ASN A 287 -11.31 7.18 -20.36
N ARG A 288 -10.26 7.33 -21.15
CA ARG A 288 -9.48 6.20 -21.66
C ARG A 288 -8.67 5.54 -20.53
N GLY A 289 -8.00 6.33 -19.70
CA GLY A 289 -7.21 5.83 -18.57
C GLY A 289 -8.06 5.06 -17.56
N SER A 290 -9.21 5.62 -17.16
CA SER A 290 -10.15 4.95 -16.25
C SER A 290 -10.73 3.66 -16.85
N ARG A 291 -11.00 3.65 -18.16
CA ARG A 291 -11.48 2.45 -18.84
C ARG A 291 -10.43 1.35 -18.87
N ILE A 292 -9.17 1.67 -19.22
CA ILE A 292 -8.04 0.71 -19.19
C ILE A 292 -7.84 0.18 -17.75
N PHE A 293 -7.90 1.07 -16.77
CA PHE A 293 -7.74 0.68 -15.37
C PHE A 293 -8.83 -0.30 -14.92
N ASN A 294 -10.09 0.03 -15.17
CA ASN A 294 -11.22 -0.83 -14.83
C ASN A 294 -11.23 -2.16 -15.59
N PHE A 295 -10.73 -2.19 -16.83
CA PHE A 295 -10.57 -3.39 -17.63
C PHE A 295 -9.69 -4.46 -16.94
N PHE A 296 -8.67 -4.05 -16.16
CA PHE A 296 -7.81 -4.96 -15.44
C PHE A 296 -8.22 -5.15 -13.98
N ILE A 297 -8.50 -4.04 -13.26
CA ILE A 297 -8.68 -4.10 -11.80
C ILE A 297 -9.98 -4.82 -11.40
N ILE A 298 -11.05 -4.66 -12.16
CA ILE A 298 -12.34 -5.26 -11.82
C ILE A 298 -12.33 -6.79 -11.94
N PRO A 299 -11.90 -7.41 -13.07
CA PRO A 299 -11.85 -8.86 -13.15
C PRO A 299 -10.82 -9.45 -12.15
N LEU A 300 -9.71 -8.74 -11.89
CA LEU A 300 -8.75 -9.13 -10.87
C LEU A 300 -9.39 -9.15 -9.48
N SER A 301 -10.14 -8.12 -9.13
CA SER A 301 -10.82 -8.00 -7.83
C SER A 301 -11.90 -9.07 -7.65
N ILE A 302 -12.75 -9.28 -8.66
CA ILE A 302 -13.81 -10.30 -8.60
C ILE A 302 -13.21 -11.71 -8.61
N GLY A 303 -12.15 -11.95 -9.39
CA GLY A 303 -11.42 -13.21 -9.38
C GLY A 303 -10.82 -13.53 -8.01
N LEU A 304 -10.21 -12.53 -7.37
CA LEU A 304 -9.66 -12.68 -6.02
C LEU A 304 -10.76 -12.78 -4.95
N MET A 305 -11.91 -12.13 -5.15
CA MET A 305 -13.06 -12.26 -4.27
C MET A 305 -13.54 -13.71 -4.18
N ILE A 306 -13.70 -14.38 -5.32
CA ILE A 306 -14.17 -15.78 -5.34
C ILE A 306 -13.10 -16.78 -4.87
N LEU A 307 -11.82 -16.47 -5.06
CA LEU A 307 -10.69 -17.30 -4.66
C LEU A 307 -10.06 -16.87 -3.31
N GLY A 308 -10.70 -15.96 -2.57
CA GLY A 308 -10.18 -15.44 -1.29
C GLY A 308 -9.79 -16.51 -0.28
N PRO A 309 -10.67 -17.51 0.00
CA PRO A 309 -10.34 -18.61 0.90
C PRO A 309 -9.15 -19.46 0.41
N GLN A 310 -9.06 -19.73 -0.89
CA GLN A 310 -7.92 -20.47 -1.48
C GLN A 310 -6.64 -19.61 -1.45
N ALA A 311 -6.76 -18.31 -1.72
CA ALA A 311 -5.60 -17.40 -1.73
C ALA A 311 -4.94 -17.30 -0.35
N ILE A 312 -5.72 -17.17 0.73
CA ILE A 312 -5.17 -17.10 2.09
C ILE A 312 -4.60 -18.46 2.52
N LEU A 313 -5.22 -19.57 2.11
CA LEU A 313 -4.72 -20.92 2.36
C LEU A 313 -3.35 -21.13 1.68
N VAL A 314 -3.21 -20.74 0.41
CA VAL A 314 -1.95 -20.84 -0.33
C VAL A 314 -0.88 -19.93 0.28
N TYR A 315 -1.24 -18.75 0.76
CA TYR A 315 -0.30 -17.80 1.40
C TYR A 315 0.14 -18.27 2.79
N GLY A 316 -0.83 -18.55 3.69
CA GLY A 316 -0.60 -18.72 5.13
C GLY A 316 -0.74 -20.15 5.66
N SER A 317 -1.11 -21.14 4.81
CA SER A 317 -1.53 -22.49 5.21
C SER A 317 -2.91 -22.55 5.88
N GLU A 318 -3.30 -23.73 6.31
CA GLU A 318 -4.58 -24.02 6.96
C GLU A 318 -4.79 -23.21 8.26
N LYS A 319 -3.70 -22.78 8.90
CA LYS A 319 -3.73 -21.96 10.12
C LYS A 319 -4.54 -20.66 9.94
N TYR A 320 -4.64 -20.14 8.70
CA TYR A 320 -5.26 -18.83 8.40
C TYR A 320 -6.56 -18.89 7.60
N ILE A 321 -7.11 -20.08 7.39
CA ILE A 321 -8.34 -20.27 6.59
C ILE A 321 -9.52 -19.42 7.08
N GLY A 322 -9.58 -19.14 8.40
CA GLY A 322 -10.57 -18.23 9.00
C GLY A 322 -10.58 -16.83 8.43
N GLY A 323 -9.47 -16.35 7.83
CA GLY A 323 -9.40 -15.05 7.14
C GLY A 323 -9.82 -15.07 5.67
N GLY A 324 -10.41 -16.20 5.20
CA GLY A 324 -10.81 -16.35 3.79
C GLY A 324 -11.86 -15.35 3.34
N ILE A 325 -12.93 -15.18 4.12
CA ILE A 325 -14.00 -14.19 3.87
C ILE A 325 -13.43 -12.79 3.87
N LEU A 326 -12.55 -12.51 4.83
CA LEU A 326 -11.88 -11.20 4.94
C LEU A 326 -11.04 -10.89 3.69
N THR A 327 -10.34 -11.89 3.14
CA THR A 327 -9.60 -11.76 1.87
C THR A 327 -10.54 -11.42 0.71
N SER A 328 -11.71 -12.07 0.64
CA SER A 328 -12.74 -11.79 -0.35
C SER A 328 -13.28 -10.36 -0.22
N LEU A 329 -13.53 -9.88 1.00
CA LEU A 329 -14.00 -8.51 1.26
C LEU A 329 -12.93 -7.47 0.88
N PHE A 330 -11.65 -7.70 1.19
CA PHE A 330 -10.57 -6.82 0.74
C PHE A 330 -10.48 -6.75 -0.79
N ALA A 331 -10.74 -7.86 -1.48
CA ALA A 331 -10.77 -7.88 -2.94
C ALA A 331 -11.93 -7.01 -3.48
N VAL A 332 -13.13 -7.08 -2.89
CA VAL A 332 -14.25 -6.17 -3.23
C VAL A 332 -13.89 -4.71 -2.96
N ARG A 333 -13.29 -4.42 -1.79
CA ARG A 333 -12.83 -3.08 -1.44
C ARG A 333 -11.88 -2.48 -2.48
N THR A 334 -11.10 -3.31 -3.19
CA THR A 334 -10.20 -2.83 -4.25
C THR A 334 -10.94 -2.09 -5.37
N ILE A 335 -12.20 -2.42 -5.64
CA ILE A 335 -13.04 -1.69 -6.62
C ILE A 335 -13.36 -0.28 -6.10
N ILE A 336 -13.64 -0.14 -4.80
CA ILE A 336 -13.87 1.17 -4.15
C ILE A 336 -12.61 2.03 -4.25
N LEU A 337 -11.44 1.44 -3.91
CA LEU A 337 -10.14 2.12 -4.00
C LEU A 337 -9.75 2.48 -5.45
N ALA A 338 -10.17 1.68 -6.42
CA ALA A 338 -9.98 1.99 -7.83
C ALA A 338 -10.76 3.26 -8.24
N LEU A 339 -12.02 3.36 -7.82
CA LEU A 339 -12.84 4.55 -8.05
C LEU A 339 -12.29 5.77 -7.28
N ASP A 340 -11.83 5.60 -6.03
CA ASP A 340 -11.15 6.66 -5.28
C ASP A 340 -9.93 7.19 -6.03
N THR A 341 -9.10 6.30 -6.59
CA THR A 341 -7.93 6.68 -7.37
C THR A 341 -8.31 7.49 -8.61
N ILE A 342 -9.36 7.10 -9.32
CA ILE A 342 -9.85 7.84 -10.51
C ILE A 342 -10.42 9.19 -10.11
N LEU A 343 -11.37 9.22 -9.16
CA LEU A 343 -12.07 10.45 -8.78
C LEU A 343 -11.17 11.41 -7.98
N GLY A 344 -10.42 10.89 -7.01
CA GLY A 344 -9.52 11.67 -6.16
C GLY A 344 -8.27 12.12 -6.91
N SER A 345 -7.46 11.17 -7.40
CA SER A 345 -6.14 11.50 -7.95
C SER A 345 -6.17 12.01 -9.38
N GLN A 346 -6.98 11.43 -10.28
CA GLN A 346 -7.01 11.86 -11.68
C GLN A 346 -7.92 13.05 -11.93
N ILE A 347 -9.00 13.23 -11.16
CA ILE A 347 -9.96 14.32 -11.40
C ILE A 347 -9.76 15.44 -10.38
N LEU A 348 -9.97 15.20 -9.09
CA LEU A 348 -9.95 16.27 -8.09
C LEU A 348 -8.54 16.84 -7.88
N PHE A 349 -7.53 16.01 -7.72
CA PHE A 349 -6.15 16.45 -7.49
C PHE A 349 -5.61 17.23 -8.69
N THR A 350 -5.79 16.74 -9.92
CA THR A 350 -5.31 17.42 -11.12
C THR A 350 -6.00 18.77 -11.36
N ASN A 351 -7.23 18.94 -10.86
CA ASN A 351 -7.96 20.21 -10.90
C ASN A 351 -7.66 21.16 -9.70
N GLY A 352 -6.69 20.81 -8.83
CA GLY A 352 -6.26 21.68 -7.72
C GLY A 352 -7.18 21.66 -6.50
N TYR A 353 -7.95 20.59 -6.30
CA TYR A 353 -8.88 20.46 -5.17
C TYR A 353 -8.30 19.62 -4.01
N GLU A 354 -6.99 19.63 -3.77
CA GLU A 354 -6.31 18.83 -2.72
C GLU A 354 -6.91 19.10 -1.33
N ARG A 355 -7.21 20.36 -1.01
CA ARG A 355 -7.84 20.71 0.27
C ARG A 355 -9.22 20.06 0.44
N ARG A 356 -9.97 19.89 -0.65
CA ARG A 356 -11.29 19.21 -0.62
C ARG A 356 -11.13 17.71 -0.46
N ILE A 357 -10.16 17.12 -1.14
CA ILE A 357 -9.84 15.69 -0.96
C ILE A 357 -9.53 15.44 0.51
N THR A 358 -8.58 16.18 1.10
CA THR A 358 -8.20 16.04 2.52
C THR A 358 -9.40 16.20 3.45
N LEU A 359 -10.22 17.24 3.24
CA LEU A 359 -11.40 17.49 4.08
C LEU A 359 -12.40 16.33 4.02
N TYR A 360 -12.71 15.83 2.82
CA TYR A 360 -13.66 14.72 2.66
C TYR A 360 -13.10 13.41 3.19
N THR A 361 -11.79 13.16 3.03
CA THR A 361 -11.11 12.00 3.61
C THR A 361 -11.17 12.04 5.14
N VAL A 362 -10.99 13.20 5.75
CA VAL A 362 -11.12 13.37 7.22
C VAL A 362 -12.56 13.11 7.66
N PHE A 363 -13.57 13.64 6.97
CA PHE A 363 -14.98 13.37 7.31
C PHE A 363 -15.32 11.88 7.20
N ALA A 364 -14.89 11.22 6.14
CA ALA A 364 -15.11 9.79 5.98
C ALA A 364 -14.31 8.97 7.03
N GLY A 365 -13.10 9.42 7.39
CA GLY A 365 -12.32 8.81 8.46
C GLY A 365 -12.94 8.98 9.84
N ILE A 366 -13.56 10.12 10.13
CA ILE A 366 -14.34 10.32 11.36
C ILE A 366 -15.58 9.40 11.38
N LEU A 367 -16.26 9.24 10.24
CA LEU A 367 -17.36 8.28 10.12
C LEU A 367 -16.86 6.86 10.42
N ASN A 368 -15.72 6.45 9.87
CA ASN A 368 -15.12 5.15 10.16
C ASN A 368 -14.83 4.97 11.64
N LEU A 369 -14.19 5.97 12.26
CA LEU A 369 -13.90 5.97 13.70
C LEU A 369 -15.16 5.79 14.55
N ILE A 370 -16.26 6.47 14.19
CA ILE A 370 -17.54 6.34 14.88
C ILE A 370 -18.08 4.92 14.73
N LEU A 371 -18.10 4.38 13.51
CA LEU A 371 -18.62 3.04 13.24
C LEU A 371 -17.79 1.95 13.94
N ASP A 372 -16.48 2.05 13.91
CA ASP A 372 -15.57 1.11 14.59
C ASP A 372 -15.73 1.21 16.13
N SER A 373 -15.91 2.44 16.65
CA SER A 373 -16.17 2.64 18.08
C SER A 373 -17.50 2.01 18.51
N LEU A 374 -18.53 2.07 17.66
CA LEU A 374 -19.81 1.39 17.92
C LEU A 374 -19.64 -0.12 17.94
N LEU A 375 -18.92 -0.70 16.96
CA LEU A 375 -18.63 -2.15 16.95
C LEU A 375 -17.92 -2.56 18.24
N TYR A 376 -16.90 -1.80 18.64
CA TYR A 376 -16.13 -2.07 19.86
C TYR A 376 -17.01 -1.96 21.12
N PHE A 377 -17.89 -0.95 21.19
CA PHE A 377 -18.81 -0.75 22.32
C PHE A 377 -19.85 -1.86 22.46
N TYR A 378 -20.26 -2.47 21.34
CA TYR A 378 -21.20 -3.61 21.33
C TYR A 378 -20.50 -4.98 21.36
N ASP A 379 -19.22 -5.04 21.72
CA ASP A 379 -18.41 -6.26 21.81
C ASP A 379 -18.37 -7.09 20.50
N ILE A 380 -18.48 -6.41 19.35
CA ILE A 380 -18.38 -7.04 18.02
C ILE A 380 -16.93 -7.01 17.57
N TYR A 381 -16.20 -8.12 17.76
CA TYR A 381 -14.75 -8.20 17.53
C TYR A 381 -14.36 -8.96 16.26
N THR A 382 -15.31 -9.24 15.39
CA THR A 382 -15.11 -9.95 14.13
C THR A 382 -14.48 -9.01 13.10
N PRO A 383 -13.29 -9.33 12.54
CA PRO A 383 -12.53 -8.41 11.68
C PRO A 383 -13.25 -8.04 10.37
N GLU A 384 -14.16 -8.88 9.89
CA GLU A 384 -14.98 -8.61 8.71
C GLU A 384 -15.88 -7.38 8.89
N TYR A 385 -16.45 -7.18 10.07
CA TYR A 385 -17.30 -6.03 10.33
C TYR A 385 -16.51 -4.71 10.34
N TYR A 386 -15.29 -4.69 10.88
CA TYR A 386 -14.41 -3.52 10.81
C TYR A 386 -14.04 -3.18 9.36
N LEU A 387 -13.79 -4.18 8.52
CA LEU A 387 -13.57 -3.92 7.10
C LEU A 387 -14.83 -3.41 6.39
N ILE A 388 -16.02 -3.89 6.77
CA ILE A 388 -17.29 -3.40 6.21
C ILE A 388 -17.51 -1.93 6.60
N THR A 389 -17.24 -1.52 7.85
CA THR A 389 -17.33 -0.11 8.28
C THR A 389 -16.38 0.78 7.48
N THR A 390 -15.14 0.32 7.25
CA THR A 390 -14.19 0.98 6.35
C THR A 390 -14.76 1.11 4.93
N MET A 391 -15.30 0.04 4.35
CA MET A 391 -15.89 0.07 2.99
C MET A 391 -17.09 1.04 2.90
N LEU A 392 -17.92 1.11 3.93
CA LEU A 392 -19.04 2.06 4.02
C LEU A 392 -18.52 3.50 4.06
N SER A 393 -17.50 3.77 4.86
CA SER A 393 -16.89 5.09 5.00
C SER A 393 -16.17 5.54 3.72
N GLU A 394 -15.49 4.64 3.03
CA GLU A 394 -14.88 4.91 1.73
C GLU A 394 -15.93 5.11 0.63
N THR A 395 -17.05 4.36 0.68
CA THR A 395 -18.18 4.59 -0.23
C THR A 395 -18.81 5.96 0.01
N PHE A 396 -18.95 6.38 1.26
CA PHE A 396 -19.36 7.73 1.59
C PHE A 396 -18.41 8.79 1.04
N LEU A 397 -17.09 8.57 1.13
CA LEU A 397 -16.08 9.43 0.50
C LEU A 397 -16.30 9.56 -1.01
N LEU A 398 -16.54 8.43 -1.72
CA LEU A 398 -16.82 8.43 -3.16
C LEU A 398 -18.09 9.23 -3.49
N ILE A 399 -19.14 9.11 -2.67
CA ILE A 399 -20.38 9.90 -2.84
C ILE A 399 -20.05 11.41 -2.75
N LEU A 400 -19.27 11.84 -1.76
CA LEU A 400 -18.85 13.25 -1.63
C LEU A 400 -18.06 13.73 -2.86
N TYR A 401 -17.16 12.90 -3.39
CA TYR A 401 -16.42 13.21 -4.62
C TYR A 401 -17.35 13.35 -5.82
N ILE A 402 -18.26 12.40 -6.03
CA ILE A 402 -19.23 12.42 -7.14
C ILE A 402 -20.12 13.68 -7.07
N LEU A 403 -20.65 14.00 -5.90
CA LEU A 403 -21.47 15.20 -5.69
C LEU A 403 -20.70 16.48 -6.01
N PHE A 404 -19.45 16.57 -5.56
CA PHE A 404 -18.61 17.74 -5.82
C PHE A 404 -18.21 17.88 -7.30
N ILE A 405 -17.80 16.78 -7.94
CA ILE A 405 -17.44 16.75 -9.37
C ILE A 405 -18.63 17.17 -10.23
N ASN A 406 -19.82 16.65 -9.94
CA ASN A 406 -21.06 17.00 -10.65
C ASN A 406 -21.45 18.47 -10.40
N LYS A 407 -21.41 18.95 -9.15
CA LYS A 407 -21.69 20.35 -8.80
C LYS A 407 -20.77 21.34 -9.54
N ARG A 408 -19.49 20.99 -9.67
CA ARG A 408 -18.48 21.81 -10.36
C ARG A 408 -18.41 21.56 -11.88
N LYS A 409 -19.17 20.59 -12.39
CA LYS A 409 -19.17 20.19 -13.81
C LYS A 409 -17.76 19.94 -14.37
N LEU A 410 -16.90 19.28 -13.56
CA LEU A 410 -15.51 19.06 -13.93
C LEU A 410 -15.38 18.08 -15.09
N ILE A 411 -16.11 16.97 -15.02
CA ILE A 411 -16.17 15.93 -16.04
C ILE A 411 -17.53 15.21 -15.97
N ASN A 412 -17.97 14.62 -17.08
CA ASN A 412 -19.13 13.75 -17.08
C ASN A 412 -18.74 12.33 -16.63
N LEU A 413 -19.17 11.94 -15.41
CA LEU A 413 -18.85 10.65 -14.80
C LEU A 413 -19.59 9.47 -15.45
N ARG A 414 -20.61 9.73 -16.28
CA ARG A 414 -21.43 8.67 -16.89
C ARG A 414 -20.58 7.65 -17.67
N HIS A 415 -19.52 8.12 -18.34
CA HIS A 415 -18.62 7.24 -19.08
C HIS A 415 -17.83 6.30 -18.14
N ILE A 416 -17.28 6.83 -17.06
CA ILE A 416 -16.52 6.06 -16.09
C ILE A 416 -17.42 5.00 -15.45
N LEU A 417 -18.58 5.41 -14.92
CA LEU A 417 -19.53 4.51 -14.25
C LEU A 417 -20.06 3.43 -15.20
N LYS A 418 -20.35 3.79 -16.48
CA LYS A 418 -20.78 2.83 -17.49
C LYS A 418 -19.78 1.69 -17.67
N TYR A 419 -18.49 2.00 -17.80
CA TYR A 419 -17.47 0.97 -18.00
C TYR A 419 -17.14 0.21 -16.72
N THR A 420 -17.18 0.86 -15.54
CA THR A 420 -17.11 0.16 -14.26
C THR A 420 -18.21 -0.90 -14.17
N LEU A 421 -19.45 -0.52 -14.41
CA LEU A 421 -20.59 -1.45 -14.38
C LEU A 421 -20.46 -2.55 -15.45
N ARG A 422 -20.07 -2.20 -16.67
CA ARG A 422 -19.90 -3.16 -17.77
C ARG A 422 -18.88 -4.26 -17.43
N TYR A 423 -17.70 -3.89 -16.96
CA TYR A 423 -16.67 -4.86 -16.62
C TYR A 423 -17.02 -5.64 -15.33
N SER A 424 -17.78 -5.05 -14.40
CA SER A 424 -18.32 -5.77 -13.25
C SER A 424 -19.34 -6.84 -13.68
N LEU A 425 -20.24 -6.50 -14.61
CA LEU A 425 -21.18 -7.47 -15.18
C LEU A 425 -20.49 -8.59 -15.95
N PHE A 426 -19.42 -8.30 -16.70
CA PHE A 426 -18.66 -9.33 -17.41
C PHE A 426 -17.96 -10.25 -16.42
N SER A 427 -17.36 -9.69 -15.37
CA SER A 427 -16.64 -10.46 -14.35
C SER A 427 -17.58 -11.22 -13.40
N SER A 428 -18.87 -10.85 -13.30
CA SER A 428 -19.83 -11.61 -12.47
C SER A 428 -20.02 -13.06 -12.95
N THR A 429 -19.72 -13.35 -14.22
CA THR A 429 -19.69 -14.74 -14.73
C THR A 429 -18.70 -15.62 -13.99
N PHE A 430 -17.66 -15.05 -13.37
CA PHE A 430 -16.69 -15.81 -12.56
C PHE A 430 -17.35 -16.49 -11.37
N ILE A 431 -18.38 -15.87 -10.78
CA ILE A 431 -19.15 -16.41 -9.66
C ILE A 431 -19.85 -17.70 -10.11
N LEU A 432 -20.50 -17.68 -11.28
CA LEU A 432 -21.15 -18.87 -11.84
C LEU A 432 -20.15 -19.96 -12.15
N ILE A 433 -19.00 -19.61 -12.75
CA ILE A 433 -17.92 -20.56 -13.05
C ILE A 433 -17.38 -21.20 -11.75
N TYR A 434 -17.16 -20.41 -10.69
CA TYR A 434 -16.72 -20.90 -9.40
C TYR A 434 -17.68 -21.96 -8.84
N PHE A 435 -18.97 -21.67 -8.83
CA PHE A 435 -19.97 -22.64 -8.34
C PHE A 435 -20.04 -23.89 -9.22
N LEU A 436 -20.02 -23.73 -10.56
CA LEU A 436 -20.06 -24.87 -11.49
C LEU A 436 -18.83 -25.77 -11.34
N VAL A 437 -17.63 -25.20 -11.28
CA VAL A 437 -16.39 -25.97 -11.14
C VAL A 437 -16.37 -26.71 -9.80
N ASN A 438 -16.74 -26.05 -8.71
CA ASN A 438 -16.77 -26.71 -7.40
C ASN A 438 -17.89 -27.74 -7.26
N PHE A 439 -18.98 -27.62 -8.05
CA PHE A 439 -20.02 -28.63 -8.11
C PHE A 439 -19.54 -29.88 -8.88
N ILE A 440 -18.83 -29.69 -10.01
CA ILE A 440 -18.32 -30.81 -10.84
C ILE A 440 -17.06 -31.44 -10.23
N TYR A 441 -16.18 -30.62 -9.67
CA TYR A 441 -14.89 -31.01 -9.11
C TYR A 441 -14.71 -30.44 -7.70
N PRO A 442 -15.42 -30.96 -6.70
CA PRO A 442 -15.31 -30.52 -5.32
C PRO A 442 -13.92 -30.82 -4.77
N VAL A 443 -13.30 -29.85 -4.12
CA VAL A 443 -11.98 -30.01 -3.52
C VAL A 443 -12.00 -29.65 -2.04
N GLN A 444 -11.20 -30.37 -1.26
CA GLN A 444 -10.97 -30.04 0.15
C GLN A 444 -10.07 -28.81 0.23
N MET A 445 -10.28 -27.98 1.26
CA MET A 445 -9.48 -26.79 1.54
C MET A 445 -8.16 -27.16 2.23
N VAL A 446 -7.36 -27.98 1.53
CA VAL A 446 -6.03 -28.46 1.94
C VAL A 446 -5.05 -28.21 0.79
N ILE A 447 -3.82 -27.83 1.13
CA ILE A 447 -2.79 -27.55 0.10
C ILE A 447 -2.36 -28.85 -0.56
N ASN A 448 -2.94 -29.16 -1.70
CA ASN A 448 -2.66 -30.34 -2.51
C ASN A 448 -2.80 -30.04 -4.01
N LEU A 449 -2.36 -30.97 -4.85
CA LEU A 449 -2.45 -30.81 -6.30
C LEU A 449 -3.90 -30.59 -6.81
N PRO A 450 -4.94 -31.32 -6.32
CA PRO A 450 -6.33 -31.06 -6.68
C PRO A 450 -6.78 -29.62 -6.44
N LEU A 451 -6.39 -28.98 -5.32
CA LEU A 451 -6.71 -27.57 -5.05
C LEU A 451 -6.12 -26.64 -6.11
N PHE A 452 -4.84 -26.83 -6.45
CA PHE A 452 -4.19 -26.00 -7.49
C PHE A 452 -4.80 -26.20 -8.87
N ILE A 453 -5.18 -27.44 -9.22
CA ILE A 453 -5.89 -27.75 -10.48
C ILE A 453 -7.26 -27.05 -10.49
N ASN A 454 -8.04 -27.15 -9.41
CA ASN A 454 -9.33 -26.48 -9.29
C ASN A 454 -9.19 -24.96 -9.44
N MET A 455 -8.26 -24.33 -8.71
CA MET A 455 -7.97 -22.89 -8.84
C MET A 455 -7.57 -22.52 -10.27
N PHE A 456 -6.72 -23.31 -10.91
CA PHE A 456 -6.29 -23.06 -12.29
C PHE A 456 -7.46 -23.15 -13.27
N ILE A 457 -8.34 -24.16 -13.13
CA ILE A 457 -9.54 -24.32 -13.97
C ILE A 457 -10.46 -23.09 -13.79
N ILE A 458 -10.73 -22.69 -12.54
CA ILE A 458 -11.56 -21.50 -12.26
C ILE A 458 -10.95 -20.27 -12.92
N MET A 459 -9.65 -20.00 -12.74
CA MET A 459 -8.97 -18.86 -13.34
C MET A 459 -8.99 -18.91 -14.88
N ALA A 460 -8.71 -20.05 -15.47
CA ALA A 460 -8.68 -20.21 -16.93
C ALA A 460 -10.08 -20.01 -17.55
N LEU A 461 -11.11 -20.65 -17.00
CA LEU A 461 -12.48 -20.49 -17.49
C LEU A 461 -13.01 -19.07 -17.29
N SER A 462 -12.67 -18.44 -16.15
CA SER A 462 -13.02 -17.04 -15.87
C SER A 462 -12.35 -16.08 -16.88
N ALA A 463 -11.07 -16.28 -17.17
CA ALA A 463 -10.37 -15.50 -18.18
C ALA A 463 -10.96 -15.71 -19.59
N LEU A 464 -11.26 -16.94 -19.95
CA LEU A 464 -11.90 -17.25 -21.25
C LEU A 464 -13.29 -16.64 -21.37
N SER A 465 -14.11 -16.70 -20.32
CA SER A 465 -15.46 -16.09 -20.32
C SER A 465 -15.35 -14.56 -20.46
N TYR A 466 -14.44 -13.92 -19.74
CA TYR A 466 -14.21 -12.47 -19.82
C TYR A 466 -13.75 -12.06 -21.21
N ILE A 467 -12.74 -12.75 -21.77
CA ILE A 467 -12.26 -12.50 -23.14
C ILE A 467 -13.37 -12.74 -24.16
N GLY A 468 -14.15 -13.82 -24.02
CA GLY A 468 -15.29 -14.10 -24.89
C GLY A 468 -16.32 -12.98 -24.92
N LEU A 469 -16.67 -12.42 -23.74
CA LEU A 469 -17.57 -11.27 -23.63
C LEU A 469 -16.98 -9.99 -24.22
N LEU A 470 -15.67 -9.76 -24.08
CA LEU A 470 -14.98 -8.63 -24.71
C LEU A 470 -14.97 -8.74 -26.24
N VAL A 471 -14.76 -9.93 -26.78
CA VAL A 471 -14.81 -10.21 -28.22
C VAL A 471 -16.23 -10.04 -28.73
N TRP A 472 -17.21 -10.66 -28.07
CA TRP A 472 -18.64 -10.57 -28.47
C TRP A 472 -19.14 -9.14 -28.50
N THR A 473 -18.76 -8.34 -27.51
CA THR A 473 -19.17 -6.92 -27.43
C THR A 473 -18.25 -5.96 -28.17
N LYS A 474 -17.27 -6.47 -28.92
CA LYS A 474 -16.28 -5.69 -29.70
C LYS A 474 -15.63 -4.59 -28.86
N ASP A 475 -15.13 -4.93 -27.66
CA ASP A 475 -14.55 -3.95 -26.76
C ASP A 475 -13.29 -3.31 -27.35
N SER A 476 -13.27 -1.98 -27.51
CA SER A 476 -12.19 -1.27 -28.21
C SER A 476 -10.85 -1.35 -27.47
N ILE A 477 -10.83 -1.43 -26.13
CA ILE A 477 -9.59 -1.57 -25.35
C ILE A 477 -8.98 -2.95 -25.61
N PHE A 478 -9.80 -3.99 -25.60
CA PHE A 478 -9.34 -5.34 -25.92
C PHE A 478 -8.68 -5.41 -27.31
N TYR A 479 -9.35 -4.88 -28.35
CA TYR A 479 -8.81 -4.90 -29.72
C TYR A 479 -7.57 -4.00 -29.87
N GLU A 480 -7.48 -2.92 -29.14
CA GLU A 480 -6.28 -2.07 -29.09
C GLU A 480 -5.08 -2.85 -28.55
N PHE A 481 -5.25 -3.56 -27.42
CA PHE A 481 -4.17 -4.41 -26.86
C PHE A 481 -3.81 -5.56 -27.79
N LEU A 482 -4.79 -6.22 -28.39
CA LEU A 482 -4.57 -7.30 -29.35
C LEU A 482 -3.76 -6.82 -30.58
N GLY A 483 -4.13 -5.64 -31.12
CA GLY A 483 -3.39 -5.02 -32.23
C GLY A 483 -1.93 -4.69 -31.89
N HIS A 484 -1.68 -4.15 -30.70
CA HIS A 484 -0.32 -3.90 -30.22
C HIS A 484 0.50 -5.19 -30.08
N PHE A 485 -0.12 -6.24 -29.53
CA PHE A 485 0.56 -7.54 -29.35
C PHE A 485 0.95 -8.17 -30.68
N ILE A 486 0.06 -8.12 -31.67
CA ILE A 486 0.31 -8.63 -33.03
C ILE A 486 1.42 -7.81 -33.71
N SER A 487 1.44 -6.48 -33.53
CA SER A 487 2.49 -5.61 -34.10
C SER A 487 3.87 -5.85 -33.49
N LEU A 488 3.93 -6.10 -32.17
CA LEU A 488 5.18 -6.46 -31.47
C LEU A 488 5.70 -7.81 -31.96
N LYS A 489 4.82 -8.83 -32.10
CA LYS A 489 5.21 -10.14 -32.63
C LYS A 489 5.83 -10.05 -34.04
N LYS A 490 5.28 -9.18 -34.91
CA LYS A 490 5.85 -8.92 -36.24
C LYS A 490 7.21 -8.20 -36.22
N ARG A 491 7.53 -7.44 -35.13
CA ARG A 491 8.83 -6.76 -34.99
C ARG A 491 9.92 -7.65 -34.38
N VAL A 492 9.56 -8.67 -33.64
CA VAL A 492 10.50 -9.62 -33.00
C VAL A 492 10.90 -10.74 -33.97
N ILE A 493 10.06 -11.02 -34.97
CA ILE A 493 10.28 -12.05 -35.97
C ILE A 493 11.05 -11.49 -37.23
N LYS A 494 11.26 -10.17 -37.32
CA LYS A 494 12.19 -9.50 -38.23
C LYS A 494 13.48 -9.15 -37.51
#